data_bb504b8d4205ae017585933ec56f5eea
#
_entry.id   bb504b8d4205ae017585933ec56f5eea
#
_cell.length_a   1.000
_cell.length_b   1.000
_cell.length_c   1.000
_cell.angle_alpha   90.00
_cell.angle_beta   90.00
_cell.angle_gamma   90.00
#
_symmetry.space_group_name_H-M   'P 1'
#
loop_
_entity.id
_entity.type
_entity.pdbx_description
1 polymer ?
#
loop_
_entity_poly.entity_id
_entity_poly.type
_entity_poly.pdbx_seq_one_letter_code
_entity_poly.pdbx_strand_id
1 'polypeptide(L)' 'VSQIQAKDRILEHLKHKPSITNQKAQELCGFNKNQTYYILHQMCKDGILQPDGVGRGTKYKSAK' A
#
# COMPACT_ATOMS: atom_id res chain seq x y z
N VAL A 1 4.42 0.91 -14.63
CA VAL A 1 4.34 -0.21 -13.68
C VAL A 1 2.93 -0.75 -13.65
N SER A 2 2.77 -2.05 -13.84
CA SER A 2 1.45 -2.67 -13.80
C SER A 2 0.95 -2.78 -12.36
N GLN A 3 -0.36 -3.02 -12.20
CA GLN A 3 -0.94 -3.20 -10.87
C GLN A 3 -0.32 -4.39 -10.15
N ILE A 4 0.01 -5.45 -10.88
CA ILE A 4 0.63 -6.64 -10.28
C ILE A 4 2.01 -6.27 -9.73
N GLN A 5 2.79 -5.54 -10.50
CA GLN A 5 4.12 -5.08 -10.05
C GLN A 5 4.01 -4.14 -8.87
N ALA A 6 2.99 -3.27 -8.87
CA ALA A 6 2.79 -2.35 -7.76
C ALA A 6 2.50 -3.11 -6.46
N LYS A 7 1.66 -4.12 -6.52
CA LYS A 7 1.36 -4.95 -5.36
C LYS A 7 2.61 -5.65 -4.85
N ASP A 8 3.43 -6.18 -5.74
CA ASP A 8 4.67 -6.84 -5.36
C ASP A 8 5.63 -5.87 -4.67
N ARG A 9 5.75 -4.66 -5.19
CA ARG A 9 6.61 -3.64 -4.59
C ARG A 9 6.15 -3.27 -3.19
N ILE A 10 4.85 -3.13 -3.00
CA ILE A 10 4.27 -2.81 -1.69
C ILE A 10 4.53 -3.95 -0.70
N LEU A 11 4.32 -5.18 -1.11
CA LEU A 11 4.56 -6.34 -0.26
C LEU A 11 6.04 -6.47 0.09
N GLU A 12 6.92 -6.22 -0.87
CA GLU A 12 8.36 -6.25 -0.62
C GLU A 12 8.75 -5.20 0.42
N HIS A 13 8.19 -4.00 0.32
CA HIS A 13 8.43 -2.95 1.30
C HIS A 13 8.02 -3.41 2.70
N LEU A 14 6.87 -4.08 2.80
CA LEU A 14 6.32 -4.52 4.09
C LEU A 14 7.11 -5.67 4.71
N LYS A 15 7.94 -6.35 3.93
CA LYS A 15 8.85 -7.35 4.49
C LYS A 15 9.96 -6.72 5.31
N HIS A 16 10.29 -5.47 5.01
CA HIS A 16 11.39 -4.75 5.66
C HIS A 16 10.91 -3.66 6.61
N LYS A 17 9.65 -3.23 6.47
CA LYS A 17 9.08 -2.15 7.26
C LYS A 17 7.76 -2.59 7.86
N PRO A 18 7.38 -2.06 9.03
CA PRO A 18 6.12 -2.47 9.68
C PRO A 18 4.87 -1.96 9.00
N SER A 19 4.98 -0.88 8.21
CA SER A 19 3.81 -0.31 7.57
C SER A 19 4.24 0.50 6.35
N ILE A 20 3.25 0.90 5.55
CA ILE A 20 3.47 1.73 4.37
C ILE A 20 2.40 2.81 4.33
N THR A 21 2.80 4.02 3.92
CA THR A 21 1.87 5.12 3.73
C THR A 21 1.52 5.25 2.26
N ASN A 22 0.44 6.01 1.97
CA ASN A 22 0.07 6.30 0.59
C ASN A 22 1.23 7.00 -0.15
N GLN A 23 1.84 7.99 0.51
CA GLN A 23 2.95 8.72 -0.10
C GLN A 23 4.10 7.78 -0.45
N LYS A 24 4.46 6.89 0.45
CA LYS A 24 5.55 5.95 0.20
C LYS A 24 5.19 4.99 -0.94
N ALA A 25 3.94 4.54 -0.97
CA ALA A 25 3.48 3.68 -2.05
C ALA A 25 3.52 4.38 -3.40
N GLN A 26 3.19 5.68 -3.43
CA GLN A 26 3.32 6.46 -4.66
C GLN A 26 4.76 6.47 -5.16
N GLU A 27 5.71 6.67 -4.26
CA GLU A 27 7.12 6.67 -4.62
C GLU A 27 7.57 5.31 -5.16
N LEU A 28 7.13 4.24 -4.51
CA LEU A 28 7.53 2.89 -4.90
C LEU A 28 6.95 2.48 -6.25
N CYS A 29 5.71 2.86 -6.51
CA CYS A 29 5.00 2.39 -7.69
C CYS A 29 5.02 3.39 -8.84
N GLY A 30 5.37 4.64 -8.58
CA GLY A 30 5.33 5.68 -9.59
C GLY A 30 3.92 6.07 -10.02
N PHE A 31 2.94 5.83 -9.17
CA PHE A 31 1.54 6.15 -9.45
C PHE A 31 1.17 7.48 -8.79
N ASN A 32 0.08 8.07 -9.26
CA ASN A 32 -0.46 9.24 -8.60
C ASN A 32 -1.24 8.83 -7.35
N LYS A 33 -1.72 9.83 -6.60
CA LYS A 33 -2.40 9.61 -5.33
C LYS A 33 -3.63 8.72 -5.49
N ASN A 34 -4.44 8.98 -6.52
CA ASN A 34 -5.69 8.25 -6.73
C ASN A 34 -5.43 6.80 -7.12
N GLN A 35 -4.48 6.58 -8.01
CA GLN A 35 -4.11 5.23 -8.43
C GLN A 35 -3.55 4.42 -7.27
N THR A 36 -2.71 5.05 -6.46
CA THR A 36 -2.12 4.39 -5.30
C THR A 36 -3.18 4.04 -4.27
N TYR A 37 -4.09 4.97 -4.01
CA TYR A 37 -5.20 4.72 -3.09
C TYR A 37 -6.04 3.53 -3.54
N TYR A 38 -6.33 3.46 -4.84
CA TYR A 38 -7.11 2.37 -5.39
C TYR A 38 -6.43 1.02 -5.14
N ILE A 39 -5.12 0.96 -5.40
CA ILE A 39 -4.37 -0.29 -5.24
C ILE A 39 -4.31 -0.69 -3.77
N LEU A 40 -4.03 0.25 -2.87
CA LEU A 40 -4.00 -0.03 -1.45
C LEU A 40 -5.35 -0.54 -0.95
N HIS A 41 -6.42 0.08 -1.44
CA HIS A 41 -7.77 -0.33 -1.08
C HIS A 41 -8.10 -1.74 -1.57
N GLN A 42 -7.69 -2.06 -2.79
CA GLN A 42 -7.88 -3.40 -3.34
C GLN A 42 -7.13 -4.45 -2.52
N MET A 43 -5.91 -4.14 -2.11
CA MET A 43 -5.12 -5.06 -1.30
C MET A 43 -5.77 -5.27 0.08
N CYS A 44 -6.40 -4.24 0.62
CA CYS A 44 -7.16 -4.38 1.86
C CYS A 44 -8.37 -5.30 1.67
N LYS A 45 -9.07 -5.15 0.55
CA LYS A 45 -10.21 -6.01 0.24
C LYS A 45 -9.80 -7.47 0.07
N ASP A 46 -8.62 -7.68 -0.49
CA ASP A 46 -8.10 -9.03 -0.71
C ASP A 46 -7.56 -9.67 0.57
N GLY A 47 -7.54 -8.92 1.68
CA GLY A 47 -7.05 -9.42 2.94
C GLY A 47 -5.53 -9.43 3.04
N ILE A 48 -4.85 -8.73 2.13
CA ILE A 48 -3.39 -8.66 2.12
C ILE A 48 -2.90 -7.54 3.04
N LEU A 49 -3.64 -6.44 3.11
CA LEU A 49 -3.30 -5.29 3.93
C LEU A 49 -4.41 -4.98 4.91
N GLN A 50 -4.04 -4.29 5.99
CA GLN A 50 -4.99 -3.74 6.94
C GLN A 50 -4.71 -2.25 7.11
N PRO A 51 -5.74 -1.40 7.09
CA PRO A 51 -5.53 0.00 7.43
C PRO A 51 -5.16 0.12 8.90
N ASP A 52 -4.15 0.92 9.19
CA ASP A 52 -3.69 1.15 10.55
C ASP A 52 -3.63 2.65 10.78
N GLY A 53 -4.49 3.15 11.62
CA GLY A 53 -4.58 4.56 11.90
C GLY A 53 -5.88 5.17 11.40
N VAL A 54 -6.19 6.35 11.91
CA VAL A 54 -7.43 7.05 11.62
C VAL A 54 -7.09 8.47 11.18
N GLY A 55 -7.78 8.93 10.13
CA GLY A 55 -7.61 10.30 9.68
C GLY A 55 -6.35 10.52 8.87
N ARG A 56 -5.67 11.63 9.14
CA ARG A 56 -4.48 12.00 8.38
C ARG A 56 -3.37 10.99 8.60
N GLY A 57 -2.68 10.63 7.53
CA GLY A 57 -1.53 9.75 7.63
C GLY A 57 -1.90 8.30 7.88
N THR A 58 -3.04 7.88 7.35
CA THR A 58 -3.41 6.47 7.42
C THR A 58 -2.27 5.60 6.89
N LYS A 59 -1.91 4.62 7.66
CA LYS A 59 -0.88 3.66 7.27
C LYS A 59 -1.54 2.33 6.95
N TYR A 60 -0.82 1.52 6.21
CA TYR A 60 -1.27 0.18 5.86
C TYR A 60 -0.21 -0.81 6.31
N LYS A 61 -0.64 -1.88 6.95
CA LYS A 61 0.28 -2.92 7.40
C LYS A 61 -0.14 -4.25 6.80
N SER A 62 0.76 -5.21 6.82
CA SER A 62 0.46 -6.55 6.34
C SER A 62 -0.63 -7.17 7.23
N ALA A 63 -1.64 -7.75 6.59
CA ALA A 63 -2.72 -8.43 7.30
C ALA A 63 -2.32 -9.84 7.71
N LYS A 64 -1.17 -10.28 7.27
CA LYS A 64 -0.67 -11.62 7.59
C LYS A 64 0.47 -11.58 8.57
#